data_6ffa703f1d35f81e5d35b4990c24cfb3
#
_entry.id   6ffa703f1d35f81e5d35b4990c24cfb3
#
_cell.length_a   1.000
_cell.length_b   1.000
_cell.length_c   1.000
_cell.angle_alpha   90.00
_cell.angle_beta   90.00
_cell.angle_gamma   90.00
#
_symmetry.space_group_name_H-M   'P 1'
#
loop_
_entity.id
_entity.type
_entity.pdbx_description
1 polymer ?
#
loop_
_entity_poly.entity_id
_entity_poly.type
_entity_poly.pdbx_seq_one_letter_code
_entity_poly.pdbx_strand_id
1 'polypeptide(L)'
;KTFNQYTFEPVHVILAKNLVGKQFTKGFFASEDVVDFENFKAGDKKIPFQIVAECKGQDLVDIRYEQLLPFVLPYQNAENAFRVIAGDFVTTEDGTGIVHTAPTFGADDAKVAKEATPEVPPMLVLDENGTPVPLVDLQGRFIQGLGEYSGKYVKNEYYNEGEAPERSVDVEIA
;
A
#
# COMPACT_ATOMS: atom_id res chain seq x y z
N LYS A 1 13.65 -12.03 2.23
CA LYS A 1 14.48 -11.22 3.12
C LYS A 1 15.45 -10.40 2.30
N THR A 2 15.56 -9.11 2.60
CA THR A 2 16.48 -8.17 1.94
C THR A 2 16.60 -6.91 2.81
N PHE A 3 17.15 -5.84 2.24
CA PHE A 3 17.15 -4.50 2.83
C PHE A 3 16.39 -3.52 1.94
N ASN A 4 15.75 -2.54 2.55
CA ASN A 4 15.15 -1.43 1.83
C ASN A 4 16.27 -0.62 1.14
N GLN A 5 16.12 -0.34 -0.16
CA GLN A 5 17.14 0.34 -0.95
C GLN A 5 17.32 1.83 -0.60
N TYR A 6 16.40 2.41 0.17
CA TYR A 6 16.43 3.82 0.56
C TYR A 6 16.82 4.01 2.02
N THR A 7 16.24 3.22 2.93
CA THR A 7 16.51 3.32 4.38
C THR A 7 17.63 2.39 4.83
N PHE A 8 17.97 1.38 4.02
CA PHE A 8 18.93 0.31 4.31
C PHE A 8 18.55 -0.57 5.52
N GLU A 9 17.30 -0.48 5.97
CA GLU A 9 16.80 -1.33 7.04
C GLU A 9 16.42 -2.73 6.52
N PRO A 10 16.58 -3.78 7.35
CA PRO A 10 16.19 -5.13 6.96
C PRO A 10 14.68 -5.24 6.81
N VAL A 11 14.24 -5.84 5.70
CA VAL A 11 12.82 -6.04 5.38
C VAL A 11 12.55 -7.44 4.87
N HIS A 12 11.32 -7.90 5.09
CA HIS A 12 10.75 -9.05 4.40
C HIS A 12 9.68 -8.56 3.44
N VAL A 13 9.77 -8.96 2.20
CA VAL A 13 8.80 -8.63 1.17
C VAL A 13 8.10 -9.87 0.66
N ILE A 14 6.83 -9.75 0.29
CA ILE A 14 6.04 -10.80 -0.32
C ILE A 14 5.77 -10.39 -1.76
N LEU A 15 6.10 -11.25 -2.71
CA LEU A 15 5.81 -11.02 -4.12
C LEU A 15 5.68 -12.37 -4.87
N ALA A 16 5.08 -12.32 -6.05
CA ALA A 16 4.94 -13.51 -6.88
C ALA A 16 6.33 -14.03 -7.31
N LYS A 17 6.52 -15.35 -7.25
CA LYS A 17 7.80 -16.02 -7.55
C LYS A 17 8.34 -15.65 -8.93
N ASN A 18 7.46 -15.59 -9.94
CA ASN A 18 7.85 -15.25 -11.31
C ASN A 18 8.39 -13.81 -11.46
N LEU A 19 8.10 -12.95 -10.48
CA LEU A 19 8.48 -11.54 -10.49
C LEU A 19 9.75 -11.24 -9.71
N VAL A 20 10.30 -12.22 -8.97
CA VAL A 20 11.55 -12.05 -8.21
C VAL A 20 12.67 -11.53 -9.11
N GLY A 21 12.89 -12.15 -10.27
CA GLY A 21 13.94 -11.72 -11.22
C GLY A 21 13.66 -10.37 -11.90
N LYS A 22 12.40 -9.89 -11.92
CA LYS A 22 12.05 -8.56 -12.42
C LYS A 22 12.24 -7.48 -11.37
N GLN A 23 11.92 -7.78 -10.12
CA GLN A 23 12.00 -6.82 -9.01
C GLN A 23 13.41 -6.72 -8.42
N PHE A 24 14.08 -7.85 -8.21
CA PHE A 24 15.45 -7.89 -7.71
C PHE A 24 16.46 -7.96 -8.87
N THR A 25 16.63 -6.82 -9.57
CA THR A 25 17.49 -6.67 -10.74
C THR A 25 18.80 -5.93 -10.40
N LYS A 26 19.05 -4.82 -11.08
CA LYS A 26 20.24 -4.00 -10.85
C LYS A 26 20.32 -3.52 -9.41
N GLY A 27 21.43 -3.77 -8.76
CA GLY A 27 21.60 -3.39 -7.36
C GLY A 27 21.26 -4.48 -6.35
N PHE A 28 20.73 -5.64 -6.80
CA PHE A 28 20.49 -6.79 -5.92
C PHE A 28 21.26 -8.04 -6.37
N PHE A 29 21.54 -8.92 -5.43
CA PHE A 29 22.10 -10.25 -5.72
C PHE A 29 21.51 -11.31 -4.78
N ALA A 30 21.29 -12.51 -5.30
CA ALA A 30 20.83 -13.62 -4.48
C ALA A 30 21.97 -14.14 -3.60
N SER A 31 21.72 -14.31 -2.31
CA SER A 31 22.64 -14.93 -1.36
C SER A 31 21.89 -15.75 -0.31
N GLU A 32 22.47 -16.89 0.04
CA GLU A 32 22.07 -17.69 1.20
C GLU A 32 23.09 -17.57 2.34
N ASP A 33 24.18 -16.85 2.12
CA ASP A 33 25.23 -16.67 3.12
C ASP A 33 24.81 -15.60 4.14
N VAL A 34 24.79 -15.97 5.40
CA VAL A 34 24.45 -15.06 6.51
C VAL A 34 25.46 -13.89 6.57
N VAL A 35 26.72 -14.12 6.21
CA VAL A 35 27.79 -13.11 6.20
C VAL A 35 27.48 -11.95 5.26
N ASP A 36 26.83 -12.21 4.11
CA ASP A 36 26.43 -11.15 3.19
C ASP A 36 25.40 -10.19 3.80
N PHE A 37 24.50 -10.74 4.63
CA PHE A 37 23.50 -9.92 5.33
C PHE A 37 24.09 -9.19 6.56
N GLU A 38 25.01 -9.82 7.29
CA GLU A 38 25.66 -9.21 8.46
C GLU A 38 26.63 -8.08 8.08
N ASN A 39 27.28 -8.22 6.93
CA ASN A 39 28.28 -7.26 6.45
C ASN A 39 27.69 -6.14 5.58
N PHE A 40 26.42 -6.26 5.15
CA PHE A 40 25.78 -5.23 4.32
C PHE A 40 25.72 -3.89 5.05
N LYS A 41 26.11 -2.82 4.35
CA LYS A 41 26.15 -1.47 4.87
C LYS A 41 25.45 -0.49 3.92
N ALA A 42 24.89 0.55 4.49
CA ALA A 42 24.36 1.67 3.72
C ALA A 42 25.43 2.21 2.75
N GLY A 43 25.05 2.28 1.47
CA GLY A 43 25.96 2.72 0.39
C GLY A 43 26.68 1.61 -0.35
N ASP A 44 26.51 0.35 0.04
CA ASP A 44 27.00 -0.78 -0.74
C ASP A 44 26.33 -0.82 -2.12
N LYS A 45 27.12 -1.16 -3.15
CA LYS A 45 26.67 -1.15 -4.55
C LYS A 45 25.59 -2.19 -4.85
N LYS A 46 25.53 -3.25 -4.04
CA LYS A 46 24.59 -4.35 -4.22
C LYS A 46 24.01 -4.79 -2.89
N ILE A 47 22.73 -5.05 -2.90
CA ILE A 47 21.91 -5.44 -1.75
C ILE A 47 21.67 -6.96 -1.82
N PRO A 48 21.98 -7.73 -0.77
CA PRO A 48 21.69 -9.16 -0.74
C PRO A 48 20.20 -9.40 -0.58
N PHE A 49 19.67 -10.44 -1.25
CA PHE A 49 18.35 -10.95 -1.00
C PHE A 49 18.34 -12.47 -0.90
N GLN A 50 17.40 -13.01 -0.15
CA GLN A 50 17.20 -14.45 0.03
C GLN A 50 15.71 -14.77 0.00
N ILE A 51 15.34 -15.84 -0.72
CA ILE A 51 14.00 -16.42 -0.62
C ILE A 51 13.98 -17.28 0.64
N VAL A 52 13.22 -16.83 1.65
CA VAL A 52 13.17 -17.50 2.97
C VAL A 52 11.98 -18.44 3.10
N ALA A 53 10.92 -18.27 2.30
CA ALA A 53 9.75 -19.13 2.27
C ALA A 53 9.01 -19.00 0.94
N GLU A 54 8.21 -19.99 0.61
CA GLU A 54 7.28 -19.97 -0.52
C GLU A 54 5.90 -20.43 -0.01
N CYS A 55 4.84 -19.78 -0.51
CA CYS A 55 3.46 -20.14 -0.24
C CYS A 55 2.60 -19.88 -1.50
N LYS A 56 1.37 -20.33 -1.49
CA LYS A 56 0.38 -19.96 -2.51
C LYS A 56 -0.28 -18.64 -2.12
N GLY A 57 -0.74 -17.85 -3.10
CA GLY A 57 -1.50 -16.63 -2.82
C GLY A 57 -2.72 -16.88 -1.92
N GLN A 58 -3.36 -18.03 -2.05
CA GLN A 58 -4.49 -18.45 -1.21
C GLN A 58 -4.12 -18.58 0.28
N ASP A 59 -2.89 -18.92 0.60
CA ASP A 59 -2.41 -19.03 1.99
C ASP A 59 -2.25 -17.66 2.66
N LEU A 60 -2.27 -16.59 1.87
CA LEU A 60 -2.20 -15.19 2.35
C LEU A 60 -3.58 -14.61 2.65
N VAL A 61 -4.67 -15.23 2.19
CA VAL A 61 -6.04 -14.72 2.40
C VAL A 61 -6.32 -14.63 3.89
N ASP A 62 -6.99 -13.53 4.30
CA ASP A 62 -7.31 -13.16 5.67
C ASP A 62 -6.11 -12.75 6.56
N ILE A 63 -4.89 -12.72 6.05
CA ILE A 63 -3.80 -12.06 6.76
C ILE A 63 -4.16 -10.59 6.92
N ARG A 64 -4.07 -10.10 8.16
CA ARG A 64 -4.33 -8.70 8.51
C ARG A 64 -3.05 -7.89 8.52
N TYR A 65 -3.19 -6.62 8.17
CA TYR A 65 -2.09 -5.67 8.20
C TYR A 65 -2.51 -4.37 8.89
N GLU A 66 -1.54 -3.62 9.37
CA GLU A 66 -1.76 -2.30 9.97
C GLU A 66 -2.09 -1.27 8.89
N GLN A 67 -3.04 -0.40 9.19
CA GLN A 67 -3.39 0.70 8.31
C GLN A 67 -2.23 1.70 8.23
N LEU A 68 -1.81 2.08 7.00
CA LEU A 68 -0.68 3.00 6.79
C LEU A 68 -0.95 4.40 7.33
N LEU A 69 -2.17 4.90 7.17
CA LEU A 69 -2.61 6.22 7.66
C LEU A 69 -3.77 6.04 8.65
N PRO A 70 -3.48 5.81 9.94
CA PRO A 70 -4.46 5.37 10.93
C PRO A 70 -5.26 6.54 11.53
N PHE A 71 -5.65 7.54 10.71
CA PHE A 71 -6.43 8.69 11.20
C PHE A 71 -7.89 8.33 11.48
N VAL A 72 -8.48 7.52 10.61
CA VAL A 72 -9.90 7.15 10.68
C VAL A 72 -10.12 5.71 10.20
N LEU A 73 -11.21 5.13 10.64
CA LEU A 73 -11.68 3.80 10.20
C LEU A 73 -12.96 3.94 9.35
N PRO A 74 -13.29 2.96 8.52
CA PRO A 74 -14.60 2.89 7.88
C PRO A 74 -15.71 2.99 8.92
N TYR A 75 -16.75 3.76 8.61
CA TYR A 75 -17.86 3.99 9.54
C TYR A 75 -18.70 2.73 9.82
N GLN A 76 -18.59 1.71 8.97
CA GLN A 76 -19.25 0.41 9.13
C GLN A 76 -18.27 -0.72 8.91
N ASN A 77 -18.44 -1.81 9.68
CA ASN A 77 -17.72 -3.08 9.52
C ASN A 77 -16.18 -2.91 9.41
N ALA A 78 -15.64 -1.95 10.15
CA ALA A 78 -14.20 -1.63 10.11
C ALA A 78 -13.31 -2.85 10.42
N GLU A 79 -13.84 -3.80 11.20
CA GLU A 79 -13.18 -5.07 11.52
C GLU A 79 -12.94 -5.97 10.28
N ASN A 80 -13.65 -5.74 9.18
CA ASN A 80 -13.49 -6.47 7.93
C ASN A 80 -12.48 -5.83 6.96
N ALA A 81 -12.01 -4.62 7.27
CA ALA A 81 -11.01 -3.91 6.48
C ALA A 81 -9.57 -4.41 6.78
N PHE A 82 -8.59 -3.89 6.05
CA PHE A 82 -7.15 -4.07 6.27
C PHE A 82 -6.72 -5.55 6.34
N ARG A 83 -7.17 -6.33 5.37
CA ARG A 83 -6.81 -7.74 5.20
C ARG A 83 -6.59 -8.10 3.75
N VAL A 84 -5.88 -9.19 3.51
CA VAL A 84 -5.68 -9.76 2.18
C VAL A 84 -6.96 -10.48 1.75
N ILE A 85 -7.40 -10.23 0.53
CA ILE A 85 -8.52 -10.91 -0.12
C ILE A 85 -8.09 -11.52 -1.44
N ALA A 86 -8.78 -12.54 -1.92
CA ALA A 86 -8.55 -13.11 -3.23
C ALA A 86 -9.14 -12.21 -4.32
N GLY A 87 -8.46 -12.10 -5.47
CA GLY A 87 -8.95 -11.37 -6.63
C GLY A 87 -8.49 -12.02 -7.94
N ASP A 88 -9.43 -12.40 -8.80
CA ASP A 88 -9.14 -13.10 -10.06
C ASP A 88 -8.41 -12.23 -11.10
N PHE A 89 -8.44 -10.92 -10.92
CA PHE A 89 -7.77 -9.97 -11.82
C PHE A 89 -6.28 -9.80 -11.53
N VAL A 90 -5.79 -10.34 -10.41
CA VAL A 90 -4.37 -10.23 -10.03
C VAL A 90 -3.53 -11.19 -10.87
N THR A 91 -2.55 -10.66 -11.58
CA THR A 91 -1.62 -11.45 -12.40
C THR A 91 -0.26 -11.60 -11.73
N THR A 92 0.51 -12.59 -12.19
CA THR A 92 1.91 -12.79 -11.81
C THR A 92 2.87 -12.41 -12.93
N GLU A 93 2.42 -11.59 -13.89
CA GLU A 93 3.20 -11.18 -15.06
C GLU A 93 3.85 -9.82 -14.86
N ASP A 94 3.19 -8.93 -14.13
CA ASP A 94 3.66 -7.58 -13.84
C ASP A 94 3.46 -7.18 -12.38
N GLY A 95 4.08 -6.06 -11.97
CA GLY A 95 4.01 -5.55 -10.61
C GLY A 95 4.67 -6.47 -9.60
N THR A 96 3.96 -6.79 -8.54
CA THR A 96 4.43 -7.65 -7.44
C THR A 96 3.62 -8.95 -7.29
N GLY A 97 2.49 -9.09 -8.00
CA GLY A 97 1.51 -10.16 -7.79
C GLY A 97 0.61 -9.92 -6.56
N ILE A 98 0.72 -8.75 -5.93
CA ILE A 98 -0.14 -8.27 -4.84
C ILE A 98 -0.59 -6.86 -5.21
N VAL A 99 -1.90 -6.61 -5.20
CA VAL A 99 -2.50 -5.35 -5.63
C VAL A 99 -3.14 -4.66 -4.44
N HIS A 100 -2.89 -3.36 -4.30
CA HIS A 100 -3.62 -2.53 -3.36
C HIS A 100 -5.06 -2.33 -3.87
N THR A 101 -6.03 -2.60 -3.01
CA THR A 101 -7.47 -2.51 -3.34
C THR A 101 -8.10 -1.33 -2.62
N ALA A 102 -8.68 -0.40 -3.37
CA ALA A 102 -9.35 0.81 -2.87
C ALA A 102 -10.84 0.85 -3.26
N PRO A 103 -11.75 0.17 -2.52
CA PRO A 103 -13.15 -0.02 -2.89
C PRO A 103 -13.95 1.27 -3.07
N THR A 104 -13.48 2.37 -2.49
CA THR A 104 -14.15 3.67 -2.58
C THR A 104 -14.05 4.31 -3.97
N PHE A 105 -12.97 4.03 -4.72
CA PHE A 105 -12.65 4.75 -5.95
C PHE A 105 -12.52 3.87 -7.19
N GLY A 106 -12.15 2.60 -7.04
CA GLY A 106 -12.00 1.65 -8.14
C GLY A 106 -13.23 0.78 -8.34
N ALA A 107 -13.79 0.68 -9.55
CA ALA A 107 -14.95 -0.16 -9.83
C ALA A 107 -14.64 -1.66 -9.64
N ASP A 108 -13.49 -2.11 -10.12
CA ASP A 108 -13.04 -3.49 -9.96
C ASP A 108 -12.68 -3.78 -8.49
N ASP A 109 -12.08 -2.81 -7.80
CA ASP A 109 -11.78 -2.89 -6.38
C ASP A 109 -13.06 -3.00 -5.55
N ALA A 110 -14.09 -2.19 -5.86
CA ALA A 110 -15.38 -2.24 -5.18
C ALA A 110 -16.05 -3.60 -5.40
N LYS A 111 -15.95 -4.17 -6.61
CA LYS A 111 -16.51 -5.48 -6.91
C LYS A 111 -15.85 -6.57 -6.07
N VAL A 112 -14.52 -6.67 -6.11
CA VAL A 112 -13.80 -7.73 -5.38
C VAL A 112 -13.97 -7.60 -3.87
N ALA A 113 -14.02 -6.38 -3.35
CA ALA A 113 -14.26 -6.11 -1.94
C ALA A 113 -15.65 -6.57 -1.50
N LYS A 114 -16.67 -6.36 -2.33
CA LYS A 114 -18.04 -6.81 -2.09
C LYS A 114 -18.20 -8.33 -2.18
N GLU A 115 -17.48 -8.99 -3.07
CA GLU A 115 -17.49 -10.45 -3.24
C GLU A 115 -16.69 -11.18 -2.14
N ALA A 116 -15.84 -10.47 -1.40
CA ALA A 116 -15.09 -11.04 -0.28
C ALA A 116 -16.02 -11.48 0.86
N THR A 117 -15.62 -12.53 1.57
CA THR A 117 -16.39 -13.03 2.74
C THR A 117 -15.51 -13.01 3.99
N PRO A 118 -15.86 -12.20 5.00
CA PRO A 118 -16.90 -11.14 4.97
C PRO A 118 -16.58 -10.03 3.96
N GLU A 119 -17.59 -9.24 3.56
CA GLU A 119 -17.40 -8.10 2.65
C GLU A 119 -16.41 -7.08 3.24
N VAL A 120 -15.51 -6.54 2.41
CA VAL A 120 -14.59 -5.46 2.80
C VAL A 120 -15.29 -4.12 2.58
N PRO A 121 -15.45 -3.31 3.62
CA PRO A 121 -16.15 -2.02 3.48
C PRO A 121 -15.32 -1.01 2.66
N PRO A 122 -16.00 -0.09 1.94
CA PRO A 122 -15.33 1.06 1.38
C PRO A 122 -14.83 1.99 2.49
N MET A 123 -13.76 2.73 2.24
CA MET A 123 -13.21 3.71 3.18
C MET A 123 -14.07 4.99 3.14
N LEU A 124 -15.21 4.94 3.84
CA LEU A 124 -16.15 6.06 4.04
C LEU A 124 -16.23 6.41 5.52
N VAL A 125 -16.38 7.67 5.80
CA VAL A 125 -16.63 8.20 7.15
C VAL A 125 -17.94 9.00 7.16
N LEU A 126 -18.49 9.29 8.33
CA LEU A 126 -19.69 10.13 8.43
C LEU A 126 -19.28 11.61 8.50
N ASP A 127 -19.94 12.43 7.70
CA ASP A 127 -19.84 13.89 7.81
C ASP A 127 -20.65 14.41 9.02
N GLU A 128 -20.69 15.74 9.20
CA GLU A 128 -21.42 16.41 10.29
C GLU A 128 -22.93 16.12 10.28
N ASN A 129 -23.49 15.72 9.15
CA ASN A 129 -24.90 15.39 8.97
C ASN A 129 -25.17 13.89 9.11
N GLY A 130 -24.13 13.07 9.37
CA GLY A 130 -24.24 11.64 9.44
C GLY A 130 -24.31 10.96 8.06
N THR A 131 -23.90 11.65 6.99
CA THR A 131 -23.86 11.10 5.62
C THR A 131 -22.50 10.46 5.35
N PRO A 132 -22.47 9.23 4.80
CA PRO A 132 -21.21 8.60 4.40
C PRO A 132 -20.53 9.36 3.26
N VAL A 133 -19.29 9.76 3.47
CA VAL A 133 -18.48 10.51 2.49
C VAL A 133 -17.07 9.88 2.36
N PRO A 134 -16.44 9.97 1.18
CA PRO A 134 -15.07 9.55 1.01
C PRO A 134 -14.09 10.50 1.73
N LEU A 135 -12.85 10.06 1.93
CA LEU A 135 -11.81 10.87 2.59
C LEU A 135 -11.31 12.05 1.74
N VAL A 136 -11.62 12.02 0.46
CA VAL A 136 -11.27 13.09 -0.50
C VAL A 136 -12.55 13.56 -1.17
N ASP A 137 -12.78 14.87 -1.17
CA ASP A 137 -13.94 15.48 -1.78
C ASP A 137 -13.84 15.52 -3.33
N LEU A 138 -14.90 15.99 -3.99
CA LEU A 138 -14.93 16.09 -5.46
C LEU A 138 -13.95 17.12 -6.02
N GLN A 139 -13.41 18.00 -5.18
CA GLN A 139 -12.39 18.97 -5.54
C GLN A 139 -10.97 18.43 -5.34
N GLY A 140 -10.81 17.21 -4.84
CA GLY A 140 -9.52 16.58 -4.58
C GLY A 140 -8.88 17.01 -3.25
N ARG A 141 -9.66 17.49 -2.27
CA ARG A 141 -9.18 17.86 -0.95
C ARG A 141 -9.53 16.79 0.08
N PHE A 142 -8.63 16.58 1.01
CA PHE A 142 -8.93 15.78 2.18
C PHE A 142 -10.01 16.45 3.06
N ILE A 143 -10.96 15.67 3.53
CA ILE A 143 -11.96 16.11 4.51
C ILE A 143 -11.30 16.41 5.87
N GLN A 144 -12.06 16.98 6.80
CA GLN A 144 -11.58 17.20 8.17
C GLN A 144 -11.41 15.87 8.93
N GLY A 145 -10.53 15.84 9.93
CA GLY A 145 -10.28 14.66 10.74
C GLY A 145 -9.12 13.78 10.29
N LEU A 146 -8.34 14.21 9.29
CA LEU A 146 -7.18 13.50 8.75
C LEU A 146 -5.84 14.10 9.21
N GLY A 147 -5.79 14.53 10.48
CA GLY A 147 -4.58 15.09 11.05
C GLY A 147 -4.05 16.29 10.25
N GLU A 148 -2.78 16.29 9.95
CA GLU A 148 -2.09 17.34 9.22
C GLU A 148 -2.51 17.48 7.74
N TYR A 149 -3.17 16.48 7.18
CA TYR A 149 -3.65 16.50 5.78
C TYR A 149 -5.05 17.11 5.64
N SER A 150 -5.77 17.36 6.75
CA SER A 150 -7.12 17.91 6.74
C SER A 150 -7.24 19.20 5.92
N GLY A 151 -8.10 19.22 4.93
CA GLY A 151 -8.36 20.37 4.06
C GLY A 151 -7.31 20.66 3.00
N LYS A 152 -6.19 19.92 2.98
CA LYS A 152 -5.18 20.04 1.91
C LYS A 152 -5.64 19.31 0.65
N TYR A 153 -5.23 19.80 -0.52
CA TYR A 153 -5.37 19.05 -1.76
C TYR A 153 -4.39 17.88 -1.80
N VAL A 154 -4.82 16.76 -2.35
CA VAL A 154 -3.97 15.57 -2.55
C VAL A 154 -2.80 15.90 -3.48
N LYS A 155 -3.06 16.70 -4.53
CA LYS A 155 -2.08 17.09 -5.55
C LYS A 155 -1.96 18.59 -5.70
N ASN A 156 -0.77 19.06 -6.03
CA ASN A 156 -0.51 20.48 -6.24
C ASN A 156 -1.26 21.09 -7.43
N GLU A 157 -1.66 20.28 -8.40
CA GLU A 157 -2.42 20.70 -9.59
C GLU A 157 -3.80 21.27 -9.27
N TYR A 158 -4.31 21.01 -8.07
CA TYR A 158 -5.63 21.49 -7.63
C TYR A 158 -5.59 22.85 -6.90
N TYR A 159 -4.38 23.37 -6.59
CA TYR A 159 -4.22 24.70 -6.04
C TYR A 159 -4.26 25.77 -7.14
N ASN A 160 -4.64 27.00 -6.78
CA ASN A 160 -4.46 28.15 -7.65
C ASN A 160 -2.97 28.44 -7.86
N GLU A 161 -2.68 29.19 -8.92
CA GLU A 161 -1.30 29.60 -9.23
C GLU A 161 -0.66 30.36 -8.05
N GLY A 162 0.49 29.87 -7.60
CA GLY A 162 1.25 30.44 -6.47
C GLY A 162 0.79 30.05 -5.07
N GLU A 163 -0.27 29.23 -4.92
CA GLU A 163 -0.78 28.76 -3.61
C GLU A 163 -0.33 27.34 -3.26
N ALA A 164 0.22 26.61 -4.22
CA ALA A 164 0.65 25.24 -4.00
C ALA A 164 1.85 25.16 -3.03
N PRO A 165 1.84 24.20 -2.08
CA PRO A 165 2.98 23.97 -1.21
C PRO A 165 4.19 23.46 -2.01
N GLU A 166 5.39 23.54 -1.43
CA GLU A 166 6.63 23.07 -2.06
C GLU A 166 6.56 21.56 -2.38
N ARG A 167 5.94 20.79 -1.48
CA ARG A 167 5.67 19.35 -1.69
C ARG A 167 4.17 19.11 -1.68
N SER A 168 3.70 18.31 -2.62
CA SER A 168 2.32 17.84 -2.61
C SER A 168 2.10 16.78 -1.56
N VAL A 169 0.87 16.64 -1.09
CA VAL A 169 0.53 15.67 -0.03
C VAL A 169 0.78 14.23 -0.47
N ASP A 170 0.52 13.88 -1.72
CA ASP A 170 0.83 12.55 -2.26
C ASP A 170 2.33 12.22 -2.20
N VAL A 171 3.20 13.22 -2.38
CA VAL A 171 4.66 13.06 -2.20
C VAL A 171 5.07 13.01 -0.72
N GLU A 172 4.34 13.70 0.17
CA GLU A 172 4.60 13.62 1.63
C GLU A 172 4.19 12.27 2.22
N ILE A 173 3.16 11.64 1.66
CA ILE A 173 2.67 10.33 2.12
C ILE A 173 3.55 9.17 1.60
N ALA A 174 4.15 9.30 0.42
CA ALA A 174 4.97 8.28 -0.23
C ALA A 174 6.38 8.20 0.34
#